data_08e1be9f01589649e13e1d8a20d10eab
#
_entry.id   08e1be9f01589649e13e1d8a20d10eab
#
_cell.length_a   1.000
_cell.length_b   1.000
_cell.length_c   1.000
_cell.angle_alpha   90.00
_cell.angle_beta   90.00
_cell.angle_gamma   90.00
#
_symmetry.space_group_name_H-M   'P 1'
#
loop_
_entity.id
_entity.type
_entity.pdbx_description
1 polymer ?
#
loop_
_entity_poly.entity_id
_entity_poly.type
_entity_poly.pdbx_seq_one_letter_code
_entity_poly.pdbx_strand_id
1 'polypeptide(L)'
;MTIKMSTAARTAVFSTGLKNAFNNHCLCVYSGTEPASADAALGAAVRLLSITTSGLGTPLDFETPANGVMLKKATDVWMGTNLATGTPSFYRLEPLDDTGAAAPELVRLQGSVGPSGDLRLDVATLVIDEVQPVNYYDLQMPASALG
;
A
#
# COMPACT_ATOMS: atom_id res chain seq x y z
N MET A 1 9.19 10.11 -7.11
CA MET A 1 8.12 9.22 -6.66
C MET A 1 7.85 8.17 -7.72
N THR A 2 7.83 6.93 -7.34
CA THR A 2 7.76 5.78 -8.25
C THR A 2 6.50 4.93 -8.00
N ILE A 3 5.44 5.56 -7.52
CA ILE A 3 4.16 4.88 -7.29
C ILE A 3 3.62 4.36 -8.62
N LYS A 4 3.21 3.09 -8.61
CA LYS A 4 2.65 2.39 -9.75
C LYS A 4 1.22 1.97 -9.42
N MET A 5 0.30 2.28 -10.32
CA MET A 5 -1.09 1.85 -10.20
C MET A 5 -1.38 0.71 -11.16
N SER A 6 -2.17 -0.26 -10.71
CA SER A 6 -2.70 -1.31 -11.58
C SER A 6 -3.61 -0.72 -12.67
N THR A 7 -3.89 -1.51 -13.68
CA THR A 7 -4.84 -1.12 -14.74
C THR A 7 -6.20 -0.78 -14.14
N ALA A 8 -6.70 -1.61 -13.22
CA ALA A 8 -7.97 -1.35 -12.54
C ALA A 8 -7.93 -0.08 -11.68
N ALA A 9 -6.82 0.20 -10.99
CA ALA A 9 -6.69 1.43 -10.21
C ALA A 9 -6.73 2.68 -11.08
N ARG A 10 -6.04 2.65 -12.23
CA ARG A 10 -6.07 3.77 -13.18
C ARG A 10 -7.48 4.00 -13.75
N THR A 11 -8.21 2.94 -14.03
CA THR A 11 -9.60 3.02 -14.46
C THR A 11 -10.48 3.63 -13.38
N ALA A 12 -10.26 3.25 -12.11
CA ALA A 12 -11.04 3.74 -10.98
C ALA A 12 -10.89 5.26 -10.77
N VAL A 13 -9.75 5.85 -11.15
CA VAL A 13 -9.56 7.31 -11.10
C VAL A 13 -10.65 8.04 -11.90
N PHE A 14 -11.07 7.47 -13.02
CA PHE A 14 -12.06 8.09 -13.90
C PHE A 14 -13.51 7.72 -13.56
N SER A 15 -13.74 6.80 -12.64
CA SER A 15 -15.09 6.31 -12.34
C SER A 15 -15.45 6.50 -10.87
N THR A 16 -15.14 5.53 -10.01
CA THR A 16 -15.53 5.55 -8.59
C THR A 16 -14.66 6.42 -7.72
N GLY A 17 -13.46 6.78 -8.18
CA GLY A 17 -12.43 7.45 -7.39
C GLY A 17 -11.63 6.47 -6.52
N LEU A 18 -10.38 6.84 -6.19
CA LEU A 18 -9.48 5.95 -5.47
C LEU A 18 -9.93 5.65 -4.03
N LYS A 19 -10.49 6.64 -3.34
CA LYS A 19 -10.97 6.41 -1.96
C LYS A 19 -11.98 5.28 -1.92
N ASN A 20 -12.96 5.28 -2.82
CA ASN A 20 -13.97 4.23 -2.88
C ASN A 20 -13.40 2.92 -3.40
N ALA A 21 -12.45 2.98 -4.33
CA ALA A 21 -11.80 1.80 -4.87
C ALA A 21 -10.96 1.06 -3.82
N PHE A 22 -10.43 1.79 -2.82
CA PHE A 22 -9.60 1.22 -1.75
C PHE A 22 -10.41 0.81 -0.50
N ASN A 23 -11.73 0.74 -0.58
CA ASN A 23 -12.59 0.50 0.58
C ASN A 23 -12.44 -0.90 1.22
N ASN A 24 -11.76 -1.83 0.58
CA ASN A 24 -11.52 -3.19 1.08
C ASN A 24 -10.03 -3.55 1.03
N HIS A 25 -9.17 -2.60 1.37
CA HIS A 25 -7.73 -2.75 1.16
C HIS A 25 -6.95 -2.80 2.47
N CYS A 26 -5.80 -3.46 2.39
CA CYS A 26 -4.74 -3.42 3.39
C CYS A 26 -3.45 -2.94 2.73
N LEU A 27 -2.47 -2.57 3.55
CA LEU A 27 -1.15 -2.16 3.09
C LEU A 27 -0.18 -3.27 3.46
N CYS A 28 0.35 -3.97 2.46
CA CYS A 28 1.28 -5.07 2.67
C CYS A 28 2.69 -4.65 2.29
N VAL A 29 3.64 -5.00 3.14
CA VAL A 29 5.06 -4.67 2.98
C VAL A 29 5.82 -5.94 2.63
N TYR A 30 6.70 -5.83 1.63
CA TYR A 30 7.43 -6.95 1.04
C TYR A 30 8.92 -6.71 1.04
N SER A 31 9.68 -7.80 1.11
CA SER A 31 11.10 -7.83 0.74
C SER A 31 11.25 -8.41 -0.66
N GLY A 32 12.43 -8.21 -1.25
CA GLY A 32 12.74 -8.72 -2.57
C GLY A 32 12.54 -7.68 -3.67
N THR A 33 12.52 -8.14 -4.91
CA THR A 33 12.42 -7.25 -6.06
C THR A 33 10.98 -6.76 -6.26
N GLU A 34 10.81 -5.44 -6.34
CA GLU A 34 9.52 -4.85 -6.68
C GLU A 34 9.11 -5.27 -8.09
N PRO A 35 7.89 -5.80 -8.28
CA PRO A 35 7.40 -6.13 -9.63
C PRO A 35 7.40 -4.90 -10.54
N ALA A 36 7.57 -5.13 -11.84
CA ALA A 36 7.62 -4.06 -12.83
C ALA A 36 6.33 -3.24 -12.89
N SER A 37 5.20 -3.85 -12.57
CA SER A 37 3.90 -3.17 -12.51
C SER A 37 3.05 -3.73 -11.36
N ALA A 38 2.04 -2.98 -10.96
CA ALA A 38 1.09 -3.45 -9.94
C ALA A 38 0.15 -4.55 -10.47
N ASP A 39 0.02 -4.70 -11.78
CA ASP A 39 -0.71 -5.82 -12.38
C ASP A 39 0.02 -7.15 -12.26
N ALA A 40 1.34 -7.11 -12.14
CA ALA A 40 2.19 -8.28 -12.16
C ALA A 40 2.09 -9.10 -10.87
N ALA A 41 2.40 -10.39 -10.98
CA ALA A 41 2.54 -11.26 -9.82
C ALA A 41 3.71 -10.81 -8.93
N LEU A 42 3.61 -11.11 -7.63
CA LEU A 42 4.67 -10.82 -6.65
C LEU A 42 5.95 -11.62 -6.93
N GLY A 43 5.85 -12.78 -7.58
CA GLY A 43 7.00 -13.63 -7.83
C GLY A 43 7.61 -14.17 -6.55
N ALA A 44 8.93 -13.98 -6.39
CA ALA A 44 9.66 -14.46 -5.23
C ALA A 44 9.64 -13.49 -4.02
N ALA A 45 8.94 -12.38 -4.12
CA ALA A 45 8.83 -11.43 -3.01
C ALA A 45 8.17 -12.08 -1.78
N VAL A 46 8.66 -11.71 -0.60
CA VAL A 46 8.17 -12.25 0.67
C VAL A 46 7.38 -11.19 1.40
N ARG A 47 6.14 -11.52 1.78
CA ARG A 47 5.32 -10.65 2.61
C ARG A 47 5.89 -10.61 4.03
N LEU A 48 6.32 -9.44 4.45
CA LEU A 48 6.85 -9.23 5.80
C LEU A 48 5.78 -8.77 6.77
N LEU A 49 4.75 -8.08 6.29
CA LEU A 49 3.80 -7.37 7.15
C LEU A 49 2.52 -7.07 6.38
N SER A 50 1.39 -7.21 7.06
CA SER A 50 0.09 -6.76 6.56
C SER A 50 -0.47 -5.74 7.55
N ILE A 51 -0.67 -4.52 7.10
CA ILE A 51 -1.18 -3.40 7.90
C ILE A 51 -2.67 -3.25 7.66
N THR A 52 -3.43 -3.29 8.75
CA THR A 52 -4.88 -3.11 8.76
C THR A 52 -5.27 -2.13 9.85
N THR A 53 -6.52 -1.70 9.90
CA THR A 53 -6.99 -0.85 10.99
C THR A 53 -6.94 -1.61 12.31
N SER A 54 -6.22 -1.05 13.26
CA SER A 54 -5.97 -1.61 14.59
C SER A 54 -5.31 -3.02 14.58
N GLY A 55 -4.79 -3.44 13.45
CA GLY A 55 -4.18 -4.77 13.31
C GLY A 55 -5.17 -5.93 13.37
N LEU A 56 -6.46 -5.68 13.23
CA LEU A 56 -7.53 -6.66 13.42
C LEU A 56 -8.12 -7.23 12.12
N GLY A 57 -7.47 -6.97 10.98
CA GLY A 57 -7.98 -7.42 9.69
C GLY A 57 -9.09 -6.53 9.09
N THR A 58 -9.41 -5.44 9.75
CA THR A 58 -10.36 -4.45 9.24
C THR A 58 -9.71 -3.63 8.12
N PRO A 59 -10.41 -3.38 7.01
CA PRO A 59 -9.85 -2.57 5.93
C PRO A 59 -9.36 -1.21 6.40
N LEU A 60 -8.35 -0.67 5.71
CA LEU A 60 -7.86 0.69 5.95
C LEU A 60 -8.91 1.71 5.49
N ASP A 61 -8.95 2.84 6.19
CA ASP A 61 -9.79 3.98 5.81
C ASP A 61 -8.94 5.23 5.61
N PHE A 62 -9.44 6.13 4.79
CA PHE A 62 -8.76 7.36 4.39
C PHE A 62 -9.63 8.56 4.67
N GLU A 63 -8.98 9.71 4.90
CA GLU A 63 -9.69 10.98 4.96
C GLU A 63 -10.33 11.31 3.61
N THR A 64 -11.32 12.18 3.63
CA THR A 64 -11.89 12.72 2.39
C THR A 64 -10.78 13.44 1.62
N PRO A 65 -10.55 13.08 0.35
CA PRO A 65 -9.50 13.73 -0.44
C PRO A 65 -9.73 15.23 -0.59
N ALA A 66 -8.64 15.99 -0.49
CA ALA A 66 -8.67 17.44 -0.66
C ALA A 66 -7.34 17.91 -1.27
N ASN A 67 -7.42 18.92 -2.12
CA ASN A 67 -6.24 19.54 -2.74
C ASN A 67 -5.31 18.53 -3.45
N GLY A 68 -5.90 17.51 -4.06
CA GLY A 68 -5.14 16.47 -4.77
C GLY A 68 -4.44 15.47 -3.86
N VAL A 69 -4.76 15.44 -2.58
CA VAL A 69 -4.13 14.58 -1.58
C VAL A 69 -5.18 13.74 -0.86
N MET A 70 -4.87 12.48 -0.65
CA MET A 70 -5.65 11.56 0.18
C MET A 70 -4.76 11.06 1.32
N LEU A 71 -5.20 11.29 2.55
CA LEU A 71 -4.44 10.97 3.76
C LEU A 71 -4.99 9.73 4.46
N LYS A 72 -4.11 9.04 5.17
CA LYS A 72 -4.53 8.09 6.20
C LYS A 72 -5.53 8.77 7.14
N LYS A 73 -6.59 8.06 7.51
CA LYS A 73 -7.57 8.59 8.47
C LYS A 73 -6.91 8.83 9.83
N ALA A 74 -6.96 10.07 10.31
CA ALA A 74 -6.21 10.50 11.49
C ALA A 74 -6.68 9.78 12.78
N THR A 75 -7.96 9.42 12.85
CA THR A 75 -8.53 8.74 14.03
C THR A 75 -8.26 7.24 14.06
N ASP A 76 -7.77 6.65 12.96
CA ASP A 76 -7.51 5.22 12.87
C ASP A 76 -6.05 4.91 13.16
N VAL A 77 -5.80 3.81 13.85
CA VAL A 77 -4.46 3.26 14.04
C VAL A 77 -4.21 2.22 12.94
N TRP A 78 -3.22 2.48 12.12
CA TRP A 78 -2.76 1.54 11.10
C TRP A 78 -1.58 0.76 11.65
N MET A 79 -1.71 -0.54 11.81
CA MET A 79 -0.63 -1.37 12.32
C MET A 79 -0.82 -2.83 11.92
N GLY A 80 0.22 -3.62 12.11
CA GLY A 80 0.20 -5.05 11.93
C GLY A 80 1.34 -5.69 12.70
N THR A 81 1.27 -7.00 12.88
CA THR A 81 2.34 -7.79 13.47
C THR A 81 3.17 -8.38 12.33
N ASN A 82 4.48 -8.23 12.41
CA ASN A 82 5.39 -8.73 11.38
C ASN A 82 5.27 -10.24 11.23
N LEU A 83 5.16 -10.70 9.99
CA LEU A 83 4.98 -12.11 9.62
C LEU A 83 6.32 -12.82 9.40
N ALA A 84 7.35 -12.06 9.09
CA ALA A 84 8.69 -12.55 8.82
C ALA A 84 9.72 -11.47 9.10
N THR A 85 10.94 -11.89 9.39
CA THR A 85 12.08 -10.97 9.54
C THR A 85 12.66 -10.65 8.16
N GLY A 86 12.90 -9.38 7.88
CA GLY A 86 13.50 -8.96 6.63
C GLY A 86 13.58 -7.45 6.48
N THR A 87 14.24 -7.03 5.40
CA THR A 87 14.37 -5.63 5.04
C THR A 87 13.31 -5.28 4.00
N PRO A 88 12.40 -4.34 4.31
CA PRO A 88 11.39 -3.91 3.35
C PRO A 88 12.00 -3.27 2.11
N SER A 89 11.41 -3.53 0.96
CA SER A 89 11.81 -2.88 -0.29
C SER A 89 10.66 -2.20 -1.00
N PHE A 90 9.47 -2.79 -0.98
CA PHE A 90 8.29 -2.19 -1.58
C PHE A 90 7.02 -2.56 -0.79
N TYR A 91 5.94 -1.86 -1.08
CA TYR A 91 4.63 -2.15 -0.52
C TYR A 91 3.58 -2.22 -1.63
N ARG A 92 2.48 -2.90 -1.33
CA ARG A 92 1.24 -2.81 -2.11
C ARG A 92 0.08 -2.42 -1.21
N LEU A 93 -0.69 -1.46 -1.66
CA LEU A 93 -2.05 -1.22 -1.18
C LEU A 93 -2.94 -2.12 -2.03
N GLU A 94 -3.50 -3.16 -1.45
CA GLU A 94 -4.12 -4.26 -2.16
C GLU A 94 -5.37 -4.76 -1.45
N PRO A 95 -6.32 -5.43 -2.16
CA PRO A 95 -7.47 -6.02 -1.49
C PRO A 95 -7.07 -6.99 -0.39
N LEU A 96 -7.89 -7.09 0.66
CA LEU A 96 -7.62 -7.98 1.82
C LEU A 96 -7.41 -9.44 1.41
N ASP A 97 -8.08 -9.89 0.35
CA ASP A 97 -8.04 -11.26 -0.14
C ASP A 97 -7.11 -11.47 -1.35
N ASP A 98 -6.26 -10.48 -1.63
CA ASP A 98 -5.34 -10.56 -2.77
C ASP A 98 -4.31 -11.67 -2.56
N THR A 99 -4.21 -12.57 -3.53
CA THR A 99 -3.28 -13.71 -3.49
C THR A 99 -1.87 -13.38 -3.97
N GLY A 100 -1.68 -12.18 -4.56
CA GLY A 100 -0.41 -11.79 -5.16
C GLY A 100 -0.17 -12.31 -6.57
N ALA A 101 -1.14 -12.97 -7.18
CA ALA A 101 -1.06 -13.40 -8.57
C ALA A 101 -1.16 -12.22 -9.53
N ALA A 102 -0.76 -12.40 -10.78
CA ALA A 102 -0.99 -11.40 -11.82
C ALA A 102 -2.50 -11.15 -11.96
N ALA A 103 -2.92 -9.89 -11.86
CA ALA A 103 -4.34 -9.55 -11.83
C ALA A 103 -4.55 -8.08 -12.23
N PRO A 104 -4.67 -7.79 -13.53
CA PRO A 104 -4.93 -6.42 -13.98
C PRO A 104 -6.32 -5.91 -13.57
N GLU A 105 -7.23 -6.78 -13.20
CA GLU A 105 -8.58 -6.46 -12.74
C GLU A 105 -8.65 -6.04 -11.27
N LEU A 106 -7.61 -6.27 -10.49
CA LEU A 106 -7.58 -5.86 -9.09
C LEU A 106 -7.04 -4.45 -8.94
N VAL A 107 -7.67 -3.68 -8.08
CA VAL A 107 -7.21 -2.33 -7.74
C VAL A 107 -6.01 -2.44 -6.81
N ARG A 108 -4.84 -2.13 -7.32
CA ARG A 108 -3.57 -2.17 -6.56
C ARG A 108 -2.77 -0.90 -6.80
N LEU A 109 -2.08 -0.49 -5.74
CA LEU A 109 -1.08 0.56 -5.83
C LEU A 109 0.19 0.04 -5.17
N GLN A 110 1.35 0.23 -5.80
CA GLN A 110 2.61 -0.17 -5.21
C GLN A 110 3.63 0.95 -5.25
N GLY A 111 4.54 0.94 -4.30
CA GLY A 111 5.59 1.91 -4.19
C GLY A 111 6.76 1.37 -3.38
N SER A 112 7.83 2.14 -3.31
CA SER A 112 9.04 1.77 -2.57
C SER A 112 8.89 2.01 -1.07
N VAL A 113 9.63 1.23 -0.29
CA VAL A 113 9.77 1.42 1.16
C VAL A 113 11.22 1.72 1.49
N GLY A 114 11.45 2.73 2.30
CA GLY A 114 12.79 3.10 2.73
C GLY A 114 12.88 4.56 3.19
N PRO A 115 14.08 5.02 3.59
CA PRO A 115 14.26 6.39 4.09
C PRO A 115 13.86 7.47 3.10
N SER A 116 14.00 7.19 1.80
CA SER A 116 13.57 8.08 0.71
C SER A 116 12.50 7.43 -0.17
N GLY A 117 11.84 6.40 0.33
CA GLY A 117 10.79 5.70 -0.39
C GLY A 117 9.43 6.39 -0.30
N ASP A 118 8.47 5.85 -1.05
CA ASP A 118 7.08 6.32 -1.05
C ASP A 118 6.39 6.05 0.29
N LEU A 119 6.79 4.98 0.97
CA LEU A 119 6.40 4.67 2.34
C LEU A 119 7.63 4.68 3.22
N ARG A 120 7.55 5.39 4.34
CA ARG A 120 8.63 5.43 5.33
C ARG A 120 8.19 4.73 6.60
N LEU A 121 9.01 3.79 7.05
CA LEU A 121 8.86 3.15 8.34
C LEU A 121 9.93 3.70 9.28
N ASP A 122 9.66 3.67 10.58
CA ASP A 122 10.59 4.15 11.59
C ASP A 122 11.71 3.16 11.93
N VAL A 123 11.69 1.99 11.29
CA VAL A 123 12.73 0.96 11.45
C VAL A 123 13.25 0.52 10.08
N ALA A 124 14.52 0.15 10.01
CA ALA A 124 15.16 -0.31 8.78
C ALA A 124 14.91 -1.79 8.49
N THR A 125 14.74 -2.61 9.52
CA THR A 125 14.52 -4.05 9.43
C THR A 125 13.31 -4.43 10.27
N LEU A 126 12.40 -5.22 9.68
CA LEU A 126 11.27 -5.78 10.41
C LEU A 126 11.68 -7.10 11.05
N VAL A 127 11.27 -7.32 12.29
CA VAL A 127 11.54 -8.54 13.06
C VAL A 127 10.22 -9.25 13.29
N ILE A 128 10.18 -10.55 13.00
CA ILE A 128 8.99 -11.39 13.18
C ILE A 128 8.38 -11.21 14.57
N ASP A 129 7.07 -11.20 14.63
CA ASP A 129 6.25 -11.06 15.85
C ASP A 129 6.27 -9.66 16.50
N GLU A 130 7.08 -8.73 16.02
CA GLU A 130 7.00 -7.34 16.48
C GLU A 130 5.87 -6.58 15.77
N VAL A 131 5.26 -5.64 16.50
CA VAL A 131 4.20 -4.76 15.96
C VAL A 131 4.84 -3.58 15.24
N GLN A 132 4.36 -3.31 14.04
CA GLN A 132 4.81 -2.17 13.25
C GLN A 132 3.63 -1.25 12.93
N PRO A 133 3.64 -0.01 13.40
CA PRO A 133 2.65 1.00 13.01
C PRO A 133 3.06 1.73 11.73
N VAL A 134 2.06 2.27 11.04
CA VAL A 134 2.23 3.30 10.01
C VAL A 134 1.54 4.56 10.51
N ASN A 135 2.33 5.53 10.96
CA ASN A 135 1.81 6.75 11.57
C ASN A 135 1.37 7.79 10.57
N TYR A 136 1.91 7.72 9.36
CA TYR A 136 1.61 8.68 8.30
C TYR A 136 1.61 8.00 6.94
N TYR A 137 0.61 8.29 6.14
CA TYR A 137 0.56 7.87 4.74
C TYR A 137 -0.24 8.90 3.96
N ASP A 138 0.31 9.36 2.85
CA ASP A 138 -0.40 10.22 1.91
C ASP A 138 -0.22 9.72 0.49
N LEU A 139 -1.25 9.92 -0.31
CA LEU A 139 -1.23 9.67 -1.73
C LEU A 139 -1.55 10.98 -2.43
N GLN A 140 -0.61 11.46 -3.24
CA GLN A 140 -0.78 12.70 -4.00
C GLN A 140 -0.86 12.40 -5.49
N MET A 141 -1.79 13.06 -6.15
CA MET A 141 -1.83 13.06 -7.60
C MET A 141 -0.98 14.23 -8.10
N PRO A 142 0.11 13.98 -8.85
CA PRO A 142 0.96 15.06 -9.36
C PRO A 142 0.16 15.96 -10.30
N ALA A 143 0.31 17.27 -10.15
CA ALA A 143 -0.37 18.24 -11.01
C ALA A 143 -0.02 18.03 -12.50
N SER A 144 1.20 17.60 -12.77
CA SER A 144 1.69 17.34 -14.14
C SER A 144 1.23 16.01 -14.72
N ALA A 145 0.60 15.13 -13.92
CA ALA A 145 0.20 13.80 -14.40
C ALA A 145 -0.92 13.85 -15.44
N LEU A 146 -1.71 14.91 -15.42
CA LEU A 146 -2.88 15.08 -16.28
C LEU A 146 -2.74 16.24 -17.27
N GLY A 147 -1.64 16.94 -17.19
CA GLY A 147 -1.42 18.14 -18.01
C GLY A 147 -0.48 17.95 -19.16
#